data_3108a13d0e81fd7f55b5d21c5dfa954a
#
_entry.id   3108a13d0e81fd7f55b5d21c5dfa954a
#
_cell.length_a   1.000
_cell.length_b   1.000
_cell.length_c   1.000
_cell.angle_alpha   90.00
_cell.angle_beta   90.00
_cell.angle_gamma   90.00
#
_symmetry.space_group_name_H-M   'P 1'
#
loop_
_entity.id
_entity.type
_entity.pdbx_description
1 polymer ?
#
loop_
_entity_poly.entity_id
_entity_poly.type
_entity_poly.pdbx_seq_one_letter_code
_entity_poly.pdbx_strand_id
1 'polypeptide(L)'
;MKKVFCKLAISFIALFILSVPNGDVLAAEKGADKPVIIKDVEPEVQTVFANESTELTSNSGDGEFTAQFVNDFRNVKMNVKTYKSWSSFKRVSDNIATGSKGGSITANKTVTFTTTVSGTISGLGISTAGSVASSKGYTLNVGANKRVYMAYRVRYNVEEGYNCRKDIVTGKCVSKKKYVVKKPMYGEYALKNY
;
A
#
# COMPACT_ATOMS: atom_id res chain seq x y z
N MET A 1 32.86 -41.71 -67.86
CA MET A 1 31.79 -42.27 -67.00
C MET A 1 32.39 -42.80 -65.69
N LYS A 2 32.44 -42.06 -64.64
CA LYS A 2 32.70 -42.56 -63.24
C LYS A 2 32.01 -41.66 -62.29
N LYS A 3 30.91 -42.18 -61.66
CA LYS A 3 30.14 -41.48 -60.64
C LYS A 3 30.85 -41.60 -59.28
N VAL A 4 31.20 -40.51 -58.64
CA VAL A 4 31.73 -40.45 -57.31
C VAL A 4 30.59 -40.15 -56.36
N PHE A 5 30.24 -41.12 -55.52
CA PHE A 5 29.31 -40.95 -54.40
C PHE A 5 30.01 -40.24 -53.23
N CYS A 6 29.56 -39.05 -52.92
CA CYS A 6 29.98 -38.36 -51.70
C CYS A 6 29.03 -38.73 -50.57
N LYS A 7 29.53 -39.43 -49.54
CA LYS A 7 28.78 -39.81 -48.31
C LYS A 7 28.68 -38.57 -47.43
N LEU A 8 27.46 -38.13 -47.20
CA LEU A 8 27.14 -37.07 -46.26
C LEU A 8 27.09 -37.66 -44.82
N ALA A 9 28.05 -37.29 -43.99
CA ALA A 9 28.02 -37.62 -42.58
C ALA A 9 27.15 -36.58 -41.85
N ILE A 10 26.01 -37.05 -41.31
CA ILE A 10 25.11 -36.24 -40.50
C ILE A 10 25.63 -36.29 -39.07
N SER A 11 26.24 -35.19 -38.61
CA SER A 11 26.61 -34.99 -37.21
C SER A 11 25.40 -34.51 -36.45
N PHE A 12 24.89 -35.36 -35.51
CA PHE A 12 23.86 -34.96 -34.54
C PHE A 12 24.50 -34.07 -33.45
N ILE A 13 24.25 -32.78 -33.55
CA ILE A 13 24.53 -31.87 -32.44
C ILE A 13 23.31 -31.90 -31.53
N ALA A 14 23.44 -32.51 -30.37
CA ALA A 14 22.43 -32.46 -29.32
C ALA A 14 22.37 -31.05 -28.76
N LEU A 15 21.31 -30.31 -29.12
CA LEU A 15 21.01 -29.00 -28.58
C LEU A 15 20.43 -29.16 -27.16
N PHE A 16 21.23 -28.92 -26.15
CA PHE A 16 20.77 -28.80 -24.76
C PHE A 16 19.99 -27.49 -24.63
N ILE A 17 18.68 -27.59 -24.64
CA ILE A 17 17.81 -26.45 -24.34
C ILE A 17 17.78 -26.32 -22.81
N LEU A 18 18.56 -25.37 -22.29
CA LEU A 18 18.35 -24.87 -20.93
C LEU A 18 17.01 -24.12 -20.92
N SER A 19 16.01 -24.71 -20.31
CA SER A 19 14.77 -24.03 -19.97
C SER A 19 15.05 -23.00 -18.88
N VAL A 20 15.20 -21.74 -19.28
CA VAL A 20 15.17 -20.60 -18.36
C VAL A 20 13.72 -20.42 -17.96
N PRO A 21 13.39 -20.35 -16.65
CA PRO A 21 12.01 -20.02 -16.28
C PRO A 21 11.69 -18.62 -16.79
N ASN A 22 10.63 -18.52 -17.57
CA ASN A 22 10.09 -17.27 -18.07
C ASN A 22 9.65 -16.41 -16.89
N GLY A 23 10.51 -15.47 -16.49
CA GLY A 23 10.04 -14.28 -15.81
C GLY A 23 9.28 -13.48 -16.86
N ASP A 24 7.99 -13.25 -16.63
CA ASP A 24 7.14 -12.42 -17.47
C ASP A 24 7.73 -11.02 -17.58
N VAL A 25 8.50 -10.80 -18.62
CA VAL A 25 8.88 -9.47 -19.06
C VAL A 25 7.62 -8.89 -19.71
N LEU A 26 6.83 -8.15 -18.94
CA LEU A 26 5.75 -7.33 -19.46
C LEU A 26 6.35 -6.35 -20.47
N ALA A 27 6.19 -6.69 -21.75
CA ALA A 27 6.51 -5.82 -22.86
C ALA A 27 5.79 -4.49 -22.67
N ALA A 28 6.54 -3.40 -22.60
CA ALA A 28 6.00 -2.07 -22.52
C ALA A 28 5.20 -1.75 -23.77
N GLU A 29 3.88 -1.73 -23.64
CA GLU A 29 2.97 -1.31 -24.68
C GLU A 29 3.24 0.16 -25.03
N LYS A 30 3.41 0.42 -26.32
CA LYS A 30 3.72 1.71 -26.94
C LYS A 30 2.48 2.61 -26.85
N GLY A 31 2.34 3.37 -25.79
CA GLY A 31 1.20 4.31 -25.66
C GLY A 31 1.15 5.03 -24.34
N ALA A 32 1.36 6.35 -24.39
CA ALA A 32 0.84 7.40 -23.52
C ALA A 32 0.81 7.11 -21.99
N ASP A 33 1.58 7.89 -21.23
CA ASP A 33 1.40 8.37 -19.84
C ASP A 33 0.48 7.59 -18.86
N LYS A 34 0.30 6.26 -19.02
CA LYS A 34 -0.44 5.47 -18.04
C LYS A 34 0.47 5.12 -16.86
N PRO A 35 0.01 5.34 -15.62
CA PRO A 35 0.77 4.96 -14.44
C PRO A 35 0.90 3.43 -14.36
N VAL A 36 2.10 2.94 -14.11
CA VAL A 36 2.35 1.51 -13.86
C VAL A 36 1.87 1.17 -12.45
N ILE A 37 0.89 0.30 -12.34
CA ILE A 37 0.34 -0.18 -11.06
C ILE A 37 1.14 -1.40 -10.62
N ILE A 38 1.86 -1.28 -9.53
CA ILE A 38 2.49 -2.43 -8.88
C ILE A 38 1.53 -2.94 -7.80
N LYS A 39 1.00 -4.14 -8.01
CA LYS A 39 0.03 -4.76 -7.09
C LYS A 39 0.66 -5.44 -5.88
N ASP A 40 1.95 -5.68 -5.88
CA ASP A 40 2.58 -6.59 -4.93
C ASP A 40 3.42 -5.86 -3.89
N VAL A 41 2.77 -5.30 -2.89
CA VAL A 41 3.25 -5.29 -1.51
C VAL A 41 2.02 -5.42 -0.61
N GLU A 42 1.66 -6.64 -0.24
CA GLU A 42 0.81 -6.84 0.91
C GLU A 42 1.55 -6.29 2.13
N PRO A 43 0.96 -5.36 2.88
CA PRO A 43 1.55 -4.94 4.14
C PRO A 43 1.48 -6.13 5.09
N GLU A 44 2.63 -6.61 5.54
CA GLU A 44 2.72 -7.55 6.65
C GLU A 44 2.02 -6.92 7.85
N VAL A 45 0.80 -7.37 8.11
CA VAL A 45 -0.01 -6.92 9.24
C VAL A 45 0.53 -7.62 10.47
N GLN A 46 1.50 -7.02 11.15
CA GLN A 46 1.79 -7.38 12.52
C GLN A 46 0.62 -6.88 13.39
N THR A 47 -0.33 -7.76 13.63
CA THR A 47 -1.36 -7.57 14.64
C THR A 47 -0.72 -7.76 16.02
N VAL A 48 -0.25 -6.69 16.60
CA VAL A 48 0.06 -6.66 18.02
C VAL A 48 -1.27 -6.54 18.75
N PHE A 49 -1.82 -7.69 19.15
CA PHE A 49 -2.89 -7.72 20.13
C PHE A 49 -2.27 -7.40 21.50
N ALA A 50 -2.38 -6.17 21.94
CA ALA A 50 -2.21 -5.85 23.34
C ALA A 50 -3.43 -6.40 24.08
N ASN A 51 -3.29 -7.62 24.59
CA ASN A 51 -4.19 -8.17 25.61
C ASN A 51 -3.88 -7.45 26.92
N GLU A 52 -4.56 -6.36 27.18
CA GLU A 52 -4.70 -5.85 28.53
C GLU A 52 -5.81 -6.65 29.23
N SER A 53 -5.43 -7.83 29.74
CA SER A 53 -6.24 -8.55 30.71
C SER A 53 -6.05 -7.84 32.05
N THR A 54 -6.99 -6.98 32.38
CA THR A 54 -7.12 -6.50 33.77
C THR A 54 -7.56 -7.66 34.63
N GLU A 55 -6.63 -8.25 35.40
CA GLU A 55 -6.96 -9.21 36.44
C GLU A 55 -7.81 -8.50 37.49
N LEU A 56 -9.08 -8.95 37.60
CA LEU A 56 -9.94 -8.63 38.70
C LEU A 56 -9.46 -9.42 39.92
N THR A 57 -8.60 -8.82 40.72
CA THR A 57 -8.32 -9.33 42.08
C THR A 57 -9.56 -9.12 42.93
N SER A 58 -10.27 -10.20 43.19
CA SER A 58 -11.34 -10.25 44.17
C SER A 58 -10.73 -10.23 45.59
N ASN A 59 -10.65 -9.04 46.19
CA ASN A 59 -10.48 -8.91 47.63
C ASN A 59 -11.86 -8.96 48.29
N SER A 60 -12.15 -10.08 48.94
CA SER A 60 -13.23 -10.18 49.91
C SER A 60 -12.78 -9.48 51.20
N GLY A 61 -13.22 -8.25 51.39
CA GLY A 61 -13.12 -7.49 52.59
C GLY A 61 -14.48 -6.85 52.90
N ASP A 62 -15.02 -7.15 54.09
CA ASP A 62 -16.19 -6.51 54.67
C ASP A 62 -16.07 -4.99 54.56
N GLY A 63 -17.13 -4.35 54.10
CA GLY A 63 -17.23 -2.92 54.30
C GLY A 63 -17.75 -2.18 53.06
N GLU A 64 -18.72 -1.39 53.32
CA GLU A 64 -19.14 -0.21 52.56
C GLU A 64 -19.39 -0.39 51.06
N PHE A 65 -20.64 -0.42 50.72
CA PHE A 65 -21.14 -0.33 49.33
C PHE A 65 -20.70 1.02 48.77
N THR A 66 -19.44 1.12 48.29
CA THR A 66 -19.04 2.19 47.41
C THR A 66 -19.75 1.96 46.09
N ALA A 67 -20.71 2.84 45.76
CA ALA A 67 -21.33 2.88 44.45
C ALA A 67 -20.24 2.97 43.39
N GLN A 68 -19.88 1.85 42.80
CA GLN A 68 -18.99 1.78 41.65
C GLN A 68 -19.70 2.53 40.52
N PHE A 69 -19.23 3.72 40.18
CA PHE A 69 -19.71 4.44 39.01
C PHE A 69 -19.42 3.59 37.77
N VAL A 70 -20.41 2.80 37.38
CA VAL A 70 -20.36 2.07 36.13
C VAL A 70 -20.29 3.10 35.02
N ASN A 71 -19.26 3.02 34.19
CA ASN A 71 -19.13 3.91 33.06
C ASN A 71 -20.15 3.52 31.98
N ASP A 72 -21.37 4.07 32.07
CA ASP A 72 -22.51 3.76 31.20
C ASP A 72 -22.35 4.29 29.77
N PHE A 73 -21.15 4.68 29.37
CA PHE A 73 -20.87 5.23 28.05
C PHE A 73 -19.97 4.32 27.23
N ARG A 74 -20.29 4.18 25.95
CA ARG A 74 -19.42 3.55 24.96
C ARG A 74 -19.28 4.40 23.71
N ASN A 75 -18.14 4.31 23.06
CA ASN A 75 -17.91 4.95 21.78
C ASN A 75 -18.42 4.06 20.66
N VAL A 76 -19.22 4.61 19.73
CA VAL A 76 -19.77 3.90 18.58
C VAL A 76 -19.56 4.72 17.31
N LYS A 77 -19.35 4.00 16.21
CA LYS A 77 -19.27 4.61 14.88
C LYS A 77 -20.68 5.01 14.40
N MET A 78 -20.81 6.22 13.85
CA MET A 78 -22.06 6.71 13.24
C MET A 78 -21.78 7.31 11.87
N ASN A 79 -22.75 7.12 10.94
CA ASN A 79 -22.72 7.69 9.59
C ASN A 79 -21.39 7.43 8.86
N VAL A 80 -20.93 6.19 8.94
CA VAL A 80 -19.66 5.76 8.34
C VAL A 80 -19.78 5.75 6.83
N LYS A 81 -18.79 6.38 6.17
CA LYS A 81 -18.60 6.32 4.72
C LYS A 81 -17.19 5.82 4.45
N THR A 82 -17.08 4.91 3.49
CA THR A 82 -15.78 4.38 3.05
C THR A 82 -15.60 4.62 1.56
N TYR A 83 -14.47 5.17 1.17
CA TYR A 83 -14.13 5.41 -0.23
C TYR A 83 -12.63 5.35 -0.48
N LYS A 84 -12.24 5.24 -1.73
CA LYS A 84 -10.83 5.19 -2.14
C LYS A 84 -10.39 6.55 -2.69
N SER A 85 -9.21 7.02 -2.27
CA SER A 85 -8.64 8.29 -2.70
C SER A 85 -7.15 8.14 -3.01
N TRP A 86 -6.63 8.91 -3.98
CA TRP A 86 -5.21 8.98 -4.25
C TRP A 86 -4.52 10.08 -3.44
N SER A 87 -3.28 9.82 -3.03
CA SER A 87 -2.40 10.89 -2.55
C SER A 87 -1.93 11.76 -3.71
N SER A 88 -1.37 12.92 -3.41
CA SER A 88 -0.53 13.64 -4.34
C SER A 88 0.74 12.85 -4.68
N PHE A 89 1.28 13.07 -5.88
CA PHE A 89 2.56 12.52 -6.28
C PHE A 89 3.71 13.12 -5.47
N LYS A 90 4.61 12.28 -4.99
CA LYS A 90 5.89 12.69 -4.40
C LYS A 90 7.03 12.23 -5.30
N ARG A 91 8.00 13.10 -5.52
CA ARG A 91 9.14 12.84 -6.37
C ARG A 91 10.09 11.83 -5.74
N VAL A 92 10.52 10.82 -6.52
CA VAL A 92 11.40 9.72 -6.07
C VAL A 92 12.68 9.58 -6.90
N SER A 93 12.87 10.40 -7.95
CA SER A 93 14.10 10.43 -8.76
C SER A 93 14.54 11.83 -9.09
N ASP A 94 15.74 11.94 -9.66
CA ASP A 94 16.20 13.16 -10.29
C ASP A 94 15.57 13.34 -11.69
N ASN A 95 15.81 14.49 -12.32
CA ASN A 95 15.39 14.75 -13.69
C ASN A 95 16.24 13.94 -14.68
N ILE A 96 15.62 13.46 -15.74
CA ILE A 96 16.31 12.89 -16.89
C ILE A 96 15.79 13.53 -18.19
N ALA A 97 16.71 13.79 -19.11
CA ALA A 97 16.39 14.12 -20.50
C ALA A 97 16.89 12.98 -21.39
N THR A 98 16.00 12.36 -22.15
CA THR A 98 16.35 11.27 -23.05
C THR A 98 16.58 11.78 -24.47
N GLY A 99 17.54 11.17 -25.17
CA GLY A 99 17.77 11.38 -26.60
C GLY A 99 16.83 10.56 -27.48
N SER A 100 17.16 10.45 -28.76
CA SER A 100 16.35 9.77 -29.81
C SER A 100 16.15 8.28 -29.55
N LYS A 101 16.99 7.63 -28.76
CA LYS A 101 16.90 6.20 -28.39
C LYS A 101 16.08 5.95 -27.11
N GLY A 102 15.63 7.00 -26.44
CA GLY A 102 15.02 6.88 -25.11
C GLY A 102 16.05 6.63 -24.02
N GLY A 103 15.62 6.03 -22.89
CA GLY A 103 16.48 5.74 -21.75
C GLY A 103 15.71 5.05 -20.62
N SER A 104 16.32 5.01 -19.45
CA SER A 104 15.68 4.51 -18.23
C SER A 104 15.91 5.48 -17.08
N ILE A 105 14.98 5.52 -16.15
CA ILE A 105 15.07 6.33 -14.94
C ILE A 105 14.86 5.44 -13.71
N THR A 106 15.71 5.62 -12.70
CA THR A 106 15.71 4.81 -11.49
C THR A 106 15.33 5.66 -10.28
N ALA A 107 14.48 5.14 -9.41
CA ALA A 107 14.15 5.77 -8.15
C ALA A 107 15.38 5.78 -7.22
N ASN A 108 15.81 6.96 -6.80
CA ASN A 108 16.96 7.16 -5.91
C ASN A 108 16.57 7.58 -4.50
N LYS A 109 15.27 7.84 -4.27
CA LYS A 109 14.70 8.24 -2.99
C LYS A 109 13.55 7.32 -2.59
N THR A 110 13.46 6.99 -1.30
CA THR A 110 12.31 6.31 -0.73
C THR A 110 11.36 7.35 -0.14
N VAL A 111 10.07 7.19 -0.45
CA VAL A 111 9.00 8.00 0.13
C VAL A 111 7.99 7.07 0.78
N THR A 112 7.73 7.30 2.07
CA THR A 112 6.79 6.50 2.85
C THR A 112 5.49 7.27 3.05
N PHE A 113 4.37 6.56 2.96
CA PHE A 113 3.02 7.02 3.26
C PHE A 113 2.45 6.16 4.38
N THR A 114 2.07 6.78 5.48
CA THR A 114 1.54 6.11 6.67
C THR A 114 0.03 6.32 6.79
N THR A 115 -0.59 5.55 7.65
CA THR A 115 -1.97 5.79 8.08
C THR A 115 -2.06 7.15 8.74
N THR A 116 -3.04 7.95 8.33
CA THR A 116 -3.32 9.27 8.90
C THR A 116 -4.69 9.29 9.56
N VAL A 117 -4.77 9.89 10.73
CA VAL A 117 -6.00 10.05 11.49
C VAL A 117 -6.25 11.52 11.74
N SER A 118 -7.47 11.95 11.50
CA SER A 118 -7.98 13.28 11.85
C SER A 118 -9.22 13.11 12.71
N GLY A 119 -9.27 13.80 13.83
CA GLY A 119 -10.36 13.68 14.80
C GLY A 119 -10.11 12.58 15.84
N THR A 120 -11.16 12.21 16.59
CA THR A 120 -11.06 11.30 17.75
C THR A 120 -11.59 9.92 17.38
N ILE A 121 -10.73 8.90 17.40
CA ILE A 121 -11.07 7.49 17.11
C ILE A 121 -11.01 6.58 18.33
N SER A 122 -10.74 7.13 19.52
CA SER A 122 -10.66 6.36 20.78
C SER A 122 -11.93 5.55 21.00
N GLY A 123 -11.78 4.28 21.37
CA GLY A 123 -12.88 3.35 21.63
C GLY A 123 -13.66 2.86 20.40
N LEU A 124 -13.21 3.19 19.16
CA LEU A 124 -13.89 2.74 17.93
C LEU A 124 -13.29 1.46 17.33
N GLY A 125 -12.24 0.88 17.92
CA GLY A 125 -11.57 -0.31 17.39
C GLY A 125 -10.93 -0.09 16.01
N ILE A 126 -10.49 1.13 15.69
CA ILE A 126 -9.87 1.46 14.41
C ILE A 126 -8.36 1.33 14.54
N SER A 127 -7.77 0.41 13.78
CA SER A 127 -6.32 0.28 13.70
C SER A 127 -5.69 1.43 12.94
N THR A 128 -4.65 2.03 13.53
CA THR A 128 -3.85 3.10 12.92
C THR A 128 -2.55 2.59 12.31
N ALA A 129 -2.29 1.29 12.39
CA ALA A 129 -1.14 0.68 11.76
C ALA A 129 -1.27 0.62 10.23
N GLY A 130 -0.15 0.69 9.56
CA GLY A 130 -0.03 0.51 8.11
C GLY A 130 0.77 1.63 7.44
N SER A 131 1.69 1.22 6.58
CA SER A 131 2.48 2.11 5.74
C SER A 131 2.73 1.46 4.39
N VAL A 132 2.94 2.29 3.36
CA VAL A 132 3.35 1.88 2.01
C VAL A 132 4.48 2.82 1.59
N ALA A 133 5.58 2.25 1.11
CA ALA A 133 6.75 3.00 0.68
C ALA A 133 7.10 2.73 -0.77
N SER A 134 7.76 3.70 -1.43
CA SER A 134 8.39 3.48 -2.72
C SER A 134 9.69 2.69 -2.55
N SER A 135 10.01 1.83 -3.51
CA SER A 135 11.27 1.09 -3.53
C SER A 135 12.38 1.94 -4.17
N LYS A 136 13.51 2.09 -3.48
CA LYS A 136 14.74 2.60 -4.07
C LYS A 136 15.29 1.57 -5.07
N GLY A 137 15.76 2.03 -6.21
CA GLY A 137 16.27 1.14 -7.26
C GLY A 137 15.23 0.71 -8.29
N TYR A 138 13.95 1.01 -8.09
CA TYR A 138 12.91 0.73 -9.08
C TYR A 138 13.16 1.55 -10.37
N THR A 139 13.12 0.89 -11.51
CA THR A 139 13.47 1.50 -12.80
C THR A 139 12.30 1.47 -13.77
N LEU A 140 12.07 2.58 -14.46
CA LEU A 140 11.10 2.71 -15.55
C LEU A 140 11.81 3.07 -16.85
N ASN A 141 11.32 2.52 -17.95
CA ASN A 141 11.77 2.92 -19.29
C ASN A 141 11.11 4.25 -19.67
N VAL A 142 11.92 5.12 -20.27
CA VAL A 142 11.52 6.45 -20.74
C VAL A 142 11.67 6.50 -22.25
N GLY A 143 10.62 6.90 -22.94
CA GLY A 143 10.62 7.03 -24.40
C GLY A 143 11.61 8.10 -24.88
N ALA A 144 11.79 8.16 -26.21
CA ALA A 144 12.68 9.10 -26.87
C ALA A 144 12.26 10.57 -26.66
N ASN A 145 13.23 11.46 -26.54
CA ASN A 145 13.06 12.92 -26.49
C ASN A 145 12.10 13.38 -25.37
N LYS A 146 12.19 12.76 -24.19
CA LYS A 146 11.38 13.11 -23.01
C LYS A 146 12.24 13.83 -21.95
N ARG A 147 11.62 14.77 -21.25
CA ARG A 147 12.16 15.44 -20.08
C ARG A 147 11.28 15.14 -18.90
N VAL A 148 11.68 14.17 -18.06
CA VAL A 148 10.82 13.61 -17.02
C VAL A 148 11.58 13.37 -15.72
N TYR A 149 10.81 13.26 -14.64
CA TYR A 149 11.23 12.66 -13.38
C TYR A 149 10.23 11.59 -12.97
N MET A 150 10.64 10.67 -12.11
CA MET A 150 9.78 9.65 -11.54
C MET A 150 9.14 10.16 -10.25
N ALA A 151 7.84 9.96 -10.13
CA ALA A 151 7.07 10.27 -8.96
C ALA A 151 6.27 9.04 -8.50
N TYR A 152 5.93 9.01 -7.21
CA TYR A 152 5.19 7.93 -6.57
C TYR A 152 4.00 8.48 -5.79
N ARG A 153 2.86 7.79 -5.84
CA ARG A 153 1.67 8.08 -5.04
C ARG A 153 1.04 6.82 -4.52
N VAL A 154 0.15 6.95 -3.54
CA VAL A 154 -0.49 5.83 -2.86
C VAL A 154 -2.00 5.94 -2.95
N ARG A 155 -2.67 4.81 -3.14
CA ARG A 155 -4.11 4.66 -3.01
C ARG A 155 -4.45 4.45 -1.55
N TYR A 156 -5.31 5.31 -1.00
CA TYR A 156 -5.83 5.18 0.35
C TYR A 156 -7.22 4.57 0.35
N ASN A 157 -7.48 3.72 1.34
CA ASN A 157 -8.84 3.45 1.82
C ASN A 157 -9.16 4.50 2.87
N VAL A 158 -10.19 5.30 2.64
CA VAL A 158 -10.61 6.39 3.54
C VAL A 158 -11.90 5.97 4.22
N GLU A 159 -11.91 5.98 5.56
CA GLU A 159 -13.10 5.85 6.38
C GLU A 159 -13.35 7.19 7.06
N GLU A 160 -14.54 7.74 6.89
CA GLU A 160 -14.97 8.94 7.60
C GLU A 160 -16.31 8.69 8.29
N GLY A 161 -16.50 9.35 9.42
CA GLY A 161 -17.73 9.20 10.20
C GLY A 161 -17.70 10.06 11.44
N TYR A 162 -18.55 9.68 12.38
CA TYR A 162 -18.60 10.33 13.68
C TYR A 162 -18.36 9.30 14.79
N ASN A 163 -17.53 9.68 15.75
CA ASN A 163 -17.41 9.00 17.03
C ASN A 163 -18.51 9.56 17.95
N CYS A 164 -19.46 8.74 18.28
CA CYS A 164 -20.55 9.06 19.20
C CYS A 164 -20.27 8.41 20.55
N ARG A 165 -20.18 9.22 21.61
CA ARG A 165 -20.23 8.72 22.98
C ARG A 165 -21.68 8.43 23.34
N LYS A 166 -22.05 7.15 23.25
CA LYS A 166 -23.42 6.67 23.46
C LYS A 166 -23.63 6.30 24.91
N ASP A 167 -24.65 6.85 25.54
CA ASP A 167 -25.16 6.40 26.83
C ASP A 167 -25.85 5.04 26.63
N ILE A 168 -25.43 4.04 27.42
CA ILE A 168 -25.91 2.66 27.29
C ILE A 168 -27.33 2.52 27.79
N VAL A 169 -27.70 3.28 28.83
CA VAL A 169 -29.02 3.21 29.48
C VAL A 169 -30.07 3.87 28.60
N THR A 170 -29.83 5.09 28.15
CA THR A 170 -30.80 5.85 27.36
C THR A 170 -30.69 5.63 25.86
N GLY A 171 -29.58 5.01 25.40
CA GLY A 171 -29.28 4.83 23.98
C GLY A 171 -28.94 6.13 23.23
N LYS A 172 -28.90 7.27 23.90
CA LYS A 172 -28.67 8.58 23.29
C LYS A 172 -27.19 8.86 23.05
N CYS A 173 -26.89 9.61 22.00
CA CYS A 173 -25.57 10.11 21.70
C CYS A 173 -25.35 11.44 22.43
N VAL A 174 -24.52 11.43 23.47
CA VAL A 174 -24.25 12.64 24.28
C VAL A 174 -23.13 13.50 23.71
N SER A 175 -22.28 12.94 22.88
CA SER A 175 -21.21 13.68 22.21
C SER A 175 -20.94 13.07 20.85
N LYS A 176 -20.80 13.92 19.82
CA LYS A 176 -20.58 13.49 18.43
C LYS A 176 -19.39 14.25 17.84
N LYS A 177 -18.28 13.54 17.54
CA LYS A 177 -17.05 14.14 17.00
C LYS A 177 -16.73 13.49 15.65
N LYS A 178 -16.45 14.31 14.63
CA LYS A 178 -16.05 13.82 13.30
C LYS A 178 -14.67 13.17 13.38
N TYR A 179 -14.48 12.08 12.62
CA TYR A 179 -13.18 11.49 12.37
C TYR A 179 -13.00 11.15 10.90
N VAL A 180 -11.74 11.10 10.46
CA VAL A 180 -11.32 10.61 9.15
C VAL A 180 -10.06 9.78 9.33
N VAL A 181 -10.05 8.57 8.80
CA VAL A 181 -8.89 7.68 8.78
C VAL A 181 -8.54 7.36 7.33
N LYS A 182 -7.27 7.58 6.94
CA LYS A 182 -6.76 7.23 5.62
C LYS A 182 -5.71 6.16 5.77
N LYS A 183 -6.02 4.93 5.36
CA LYS A 183 -5.12 3.79 5.42
C LYS A 183 -4.52 3.53 4.04
N PRO A 184 -3.18 3.53 3.88
CA PRO A 184 -2.56 3.27 2.58
C PRO A 184 -2.77 1.81 2.18
N MET A 185 -3.04 1.56 0.90
CA MET A 185 -3.29 0.23 0.35
C MET A 185 -2.14 -0.23 -0.54
N TYR A 186 -1.86 0.51 -1.58
CA TYR A 186 -0.81 0.23 -2.57
C TYR A 186 -0.38 1.53 -3.24
N GLY A 187 0.79 1.50 -3.88
CA GLY A 187 1.33 2.65 -4.57
C GLY A 187 1.52 2.42 -6.06
N GLU A 188 1.73 3.52 -6.78
CA GLU A 188 2.06 3.50 -8.20
C GLU A 188 3.16 4.53 -8.52
N TYR A 189 3.99 4.18 -9.50
CA TYR A 189 4.97 5.08 -10.07
C TYR A 189 4.43 5.73 -11.35
N ALA A 190 4.81 6.97 -11.59
CA ALA A 190 4.49 7.67 -12.82
C ALA A 190 5.65 8.56 -13.26
N LEU A 191 5.80 8.72 -14.57
CA LEU A 191 6.69 9.72 -15.14
C LEU A 191 5.95 11.06 -15.21
N LYS A 192 6.60 12.12 -14.76
CA LYS A 192 6.10 13.49 -14.77
C LYS A 192 7.04 14.39 -15.55
N ASN A 193 6.50 15.22 -16.43
CA ASN A 193 7.27 16.22 -17.16
C ASN A 193 7.75 17.34 -16.23
N TYR A 194 8.87 17.98 -16.57
CA TYR A 194 9.43 19.15 -15.89
C TYR A 194 9.85 20.25 -16.87
#